data_106bb17f9815723afda80147dc5b3dcf
#
_entry.id   106bb17f9815723afda80147dc5b3dcf
#
_cell.length_a   1.000
_cell.length_b   1.000
_cell.length_c   1.000
_cell.angle_alpha   90.00
_cell.angle_beta   90.00
_cell.angle_gamma   90.00
#
_symmetry.space_group_name_H-M   'P 1'
#
loop_
_entity.id
_entity.type
_entity.pdbx_description
1 polymer ?
#
loop_
_entity_poly.entity_id
_entity_poly.type
_entity_poly.pdbx_seq_one_letter_code
_entity_poly.pdbx_strand_id
1 'polypeptide(L)'
;MLSNKKRSMAIVMAGATVMSAAAPIFADNTVSENVDKNYTVSAKDSTKLIEEVRKALEIKFEETKAGANVNDRVYDIKVDNVNLTNATQLQNKINSLVEGQSLKVTIQDKGHQTIGGKVVDYKIENYKTAQEIVDAVNAFNATLAEDSDSKLTATIKSTSTVEVKRAKDSKNTITVNVGDQHLDFAKPVTSEEGTFEGYEKRYSDIESKELHTITVKNADLQDISAEDLFDGVRLTTLGREIVNKVKNGYTLTFENEAILTQEQENSDDKDKPEKSSFDMVLSKTNEKPETISVSSKNHKLVRDLHKVLTDVKDGKELKVEVLSGDSRFTTAVEVSKERFKDGEADSIILVGEDAIVDGLASAPLASQKNAPILLSKKDSLPSEIEAEILRVLGSNLSSKKIYIVGGESKISKETEEKLSKLGVSKVERVSGDDRFETSLEIAKQLKDTFKTAFVVGGNGEADAMSISARAAQFGAPIIVTGNELDASAEKLLKGKELEIVGGENSVSKEVEDKLVEIDLNNKVERLAGENRKDTNAKVINKYYAGATKAYVAKDGYVGGNGQLVDALTAAPLAASSKAPIVLTTEELSKSQEEVVELRLKNATKLVQIGEGISKNAIEKIAEKINLFK
;
A
#
# COMPACT_ATOMS: atom_id res chain seq x y z
N MET A 1 28.94 -13.74 -26.99
CA MET A 1 29.04 -13.25 -25.61
C MET A 1 27.68 -13.04 -24.95
N LEU A 2 26.69 -12.48 -25.61
CA LEU A 2 25.31 -12.34 -25.09
C LEU A 2 24.63 -13.68 -24.72
N SER A 3 25.00 -14.79 -25.35
CA SER A 3 24.39 -16.10 -25.04
C SER A 3 24.84 -16.68 -23.69
N ASN A 4 26.05 -16.41 -23.27
CA ASN A 4 26.56 -16.96 -22.00
C ASN A 4 26.06 -16.17 -20.77
N LYS A 5 25.88 -14.83 -20.88
CA LYS A 5 25.26 -14.04 -19.80
C LYS A 5 23.78 -14.42 -19.57
N LYS A 6 23.03 -14.63 -20.67
CA LYS A 6 21.64 -15.10 -20.56
C LYS A 6 21.54 -16.53 -20.00
N ARG A 7 22.54 -17.38 -20.25
CA ARG A 7 22.59 -18.73 -19.66
C ARG A 7 22.91 -18.70 -18.15
N SER A 8 23.85 -17.86 -17.75
CA SER A 8 24.17 -17.72 -16.31
C SER A 8 22.99 -17.14 -15.52
N MET A 9 22.32 -16.11 -16.07
CA MET A 9 21.08 -15.57 -15.48
C MET A 9 19.93 -16.61 -15.44
N ALA A 10 19.78 -17.40 -16.49
CA ALA A 10 18.76 -18.45 -16.52
C ALA A 10 19.07 -19.56 -15.50
N ILE A 11 20.34 -19.84 -15.25
CA ILE A 11 20.78 -20.86 -14.29
C ILE A 11 20.58 -20.40 -12.85
N VAL A 12 20.87 -19.11 -12.51
CA VAL A 12 20.58 -18.56 -11.17
C VAL A 12 19.07 -18.45 -10.96
N MET A 13 18.32 -18.01 -11.98
CA MET A 13 16.86 -18.03 -11.95
C MET A 13 16.31 -19.46 -11.89
N ALA A 14 16.92 -20.42 -12.60
CA ALA A 14 16.54 -21.83 -12.51
C ALA A 14 16.86 -22.43 -11.13
N GLY A 15 17.97 -22.04 -10.51
CA GLY A 15 18.31 -22.45 -9.14
C GLY A 15 17.29 -21.94 -8.12
N ALA A 16 16.89 -20.69 -8.23
CA ALA A 16 15.91 -20.07 -7.36
C ALA A 16 14.46 -20.41 -7.75
N THR A 17 14.18 -20.53 -9.04
CA THR A 17 12.90 -21.07 -9.51
C THR A 17 12.77 -22.54 -9.11
N VAL A 18 13.87 -23.30 -9.06
CA VAL A 18 13.89 -24.64 -8.49
C VAL A 18 13.67 -24.60 -6.97
N MET A 19 14.17 -23.58 -6.26
CA MET A 19 13.87 -23.41 -4.86
C MET A 19 12.40 -23.01 -4.61
N SER A 20 11.80 -22.19 -5.49
CA SER A 20 10.38 -21.82 -5.42
C SER A 20 9.47 -22.78 -6.19
N ALA A 21 9.94 -23.35 -7.29
CA ALA A 21 9.17 -24.29 -8.14
C ALA A 21 9.45 -25.78 -7.82
N ALA A 22 10.33 -26.08 -6.89
CA ALA A 22 10.62 -27.46 -6.50
C ALA A 22 9.43 -28.17 -5.81
N ALA A 23 8.44 -27.42 -5.36
CA ALA A 23 7.20 -28.01 -4.86
C ALA A 23 6.47 -28.93 -5.88
N PRO A 24 6.40 -28.62 -7.19
CA PRO A 24 5.82 -29.54 -8.20
C PRO A 24 6.76 -30.67 -8.63
N ILE A 25 8.08 -30.48 -8.56
CA ILE A 25 9.06 -31.47 -9.05
C ILE A 25 9.23 -32.65 -8.08
N PHE A 26 8.99 -32.40 -6.79
CA PHE A 26 9.03 -33.46 -5.77
C PHE A 26 7.77 -34.36 -5.75
N ALA A 27 6.76 -34.07 -6.60
CA ALA A 27 5.61 -34.95 -6.76
C ALA A 27 5.89 -36.17 -7.66
N ASP A 28 7.00 -36.18 -8.37
CA ASP A 28 7.37 -37.30 -9.26
C ASP A 28 8.42 -38.20 -8.60
N ASN A 29 8.08 -39.47 -8.48
CA ASN A 29 8.84 -40.55 -7.85
C ASN A 29 10.13 -40.93 -8.61
N THR A 30 10.97 -40.02 -8.95
CA THR A 30 12.33 -40.34 -9.36
C THR A 30 13.26 -40.09 -8.20
N VAL A 31 13.91 -41.17 -7.74
CA VAL A 31 15.08 -41.09 -6.87
C VAL A 31 16.03 -40.09 -7.55
N SER A 32 16.09 -38.87 -7.05
CA SER A 32 17.01 -37.88 -7.60
C SER A 32 18.41 -38.31 -7.09
N GLU A 33 19.26 -38.66 -8.04
CA GLU A 33 20.69 -38.73 -7.77
C GLU A 33 21.11 -37.39 -7.17
N ASN A 34 21.96 -37.40 -6.16
CA ASN A 34 22.59 -36.21 -5.59
C ASN A 34 23.34 -35.45 -6.71
N VAL A 35 22.72 -34.52 -7.34
CA VAL A 35 23.34 -33.72 -8.38
C VAL A 35 23.87 -32.44 -7.73
N ASP A 36 25.16 -32.46 -7.37
CA ASP A 36 25.88 -31.26 -6.98
C ASP A 36 25.94 -30.30 -8.17
N LYS A 37 25.08 -29.31 -8.19
CA LYS A 37 25.11 -28.27 -9.21
C LYS A 37 26.03 -27.15 -8.77
N ASN A 38 27.13 -27.00 -9.48
CA ASN A 38 28.13 -25.95 -9.23
C ASN A 38 27.96 -24.81 -10.24
N TYR A 39 27.72 -23.61 -9.76
CA TYR A 39 27.61 -22.41 -10.57
C TYR A 39 28.64 -21.38 -10.14
N THR A 40 29.13 -20.61 -11.10
CA THR A 40 29.95 -19.43 -10.83
C THR A 40 29.19 -18.21 -11.34
N VAL A 41 28.91 -17.26 -10.46
CA VAL A 41 28.30 -15.97 -10.77
C VAL A 41 29.27 -14.85 -10.46
N SER A 42 29.25 -13.79 -11.27
CA SER A 42 29.98 -12.56 -10.97
C SER A 42 29.28 -11.83 -9.81
N ALA A 43 29.99 -10.92 -9.15
CA ALA A 43 29.40 -10.06 -8.15
C ALA A 43 28.21 -9.24 -8.71
N LYS A 44 28.24 -8.90 -9.99
CA LYS A 44 27.16 -8.25 -10.73
C LYS A 44 25.88 -9.08 -10.78
N ASP A 45 26.01 -10.40 -10.85
CA ASP A 45 24.90 -11.34 -10.81
C ASP A 45 24.49 -11.67 -9.36
N SER A 46 25.32 -11.33 -8.39
CA SER A 46 25.10 -11.60 -6.96
C SER A 46 23.88 -10.90 -6.39
N THR A 47 23.46 -9.78 -6.99
CA THR A 47 22.23 -9.09 -6.60
C THR A 47 21.02 -9.96 -6.81
N LYS A 48 20.94 -10.66 -7.94
CA LYS A 48 19.87 -11.61 -8.22
C LYS A 48 19.97 -12.82 -7.31
N LEU A 49 21.17 -13.30 -7.05
CA LEU A 49 21.39 -14.36 -6.07
C LEU A 49 20.86 -13.97 -4.69
N ILE A 50 21.15 -12.74 -4.21
CA ILE A 50 20.68 -12.26 -2.92
C ILE A 50 19.15 -12.15 -2.90
N GLU A 51 18.54 -11.63 -3.96
CA GLU A 51 17.08 -11.59 -4.09
C GLU A 51 16.48 -13.00 -4.03
N GLU A 52 17.06 -13.95 -4.71
CA GLU A 52 16.62 -15.33 -4.74
C GLU A 52 16.86 -16.04 -3.40
N VAL A 53 17.98 -15.77 -2.73
CA VAL A 53 18.24 -16.25 -1.36
C VAL A 53 17.22 -15.65 -0.38
N ARG A 54 16.91 -14.34 -0.52
CA ARG A 54 15.87 -13.68 0.28
C ARG A 54 14.52 -14.34 0.05
N LYS A 55 14.14 -14.55 -1.20
CA LYS A 55 12.91 -15.29 -1.55
C LYS A 55 12.92 -16.70 -0.97
N ALA A 56 14.03 -17.41 -1.05
CA ALA A 56 14.16 -18.75 -0.48
C ALA A 56 13.98 -18.77 1.05
N LEU A 57 14.46 -17.75 1.76
CA LEU A 57 14.28 -17.59 3.20
C LEU A 57 12.85 -17.14 3.59
N GLU A 58 12.12 -16.50 2.68
CA GLU A 58 10.79 -15.93 2.89
C GLU A 58 9.69 -16.71 2.15
N ILE A 59 10.04 -17.77 1.42
CA ILE A 59 9.08 -18.53 0.60
C ILE A 59 7.94 -19.07 1.45
N LYS A 60 6.75 -18.66 1.07
CA LYS A 60 5.48 -19.26 1.51
C LYS A 60 4.93 -20.11 0.38
N PHE A 61 4.58 -21.36 0.72
CA PHE A 61 3.93 -22.22 -0.25
C PHE A 61 2.43 -21.86 -0.33
N GLU A 62 1.91 -21.73 -1.55
CA GLU A 62 0.50 -21.45 -1.81
C GLU A 62 -0.42 -22.60 -1.34
N GLU A 63 0.10 -23.81 -1.25
CA GLU A 63 -0.66 -24.95 -0.75
C GLU A 63 -0.62 -24.98 0.79
N THR A 64 -1.61 -24.33 1.38
CA THR A 64 -1.92 -24.52 2.81
C THR A 64 -2.61 -25.87 2.98
N LYS A 65 -2.03 -26.72 3.80
CA LYS A 65 -2.69 -27.94 4.23
C LYS A 65 -3.79 -27.59 5.23
N ALA A 66 -4.96 -28.18 5.08
CA ALA A 66 -6.02 -28.02 6.05
C ALA A 66 -5.51 -28.43 7.45
N GLY A 67 -5.52 -27.48 8.40
CA GLY A 67 -5.06 -27.69 9.78
C GLY A 67 -3.56 -27.49 10.03
N ALA A 68 -2.76 -27.10 9.01
CA ALA A 68 -1.37 -26.71 9.21
C ALA A 68 -1.25 -25.20 9.05
N ASN A 69 -0.66 -24.52 10.03
CA ASN A 69 -0.26 -23.15 9.88
C ASN A 69 0.89 -23.09 8.87
N VAL A 70 0.68 -22.35 7.82
CA VAL A 70 1.62 -21.96 6.76
C VAL A 70 2.86 -22.83 6.63
N ASN A 71 2.98 -23.53 5.53
CA ASN A 71 4.17 -24.31 5.22
C ASN A 71 5.19 -23.45 4.51
N ASP A 72 6.09 -22.86 5.25
CA ASP A 72 7.25 -22.20 4.68
C ASP A 72 8.32 -23.26 4.38
N ARG A 73 8.81 -23.31 3.15
CA ARG A 73 9.96 -24.13 2.79
C ARG A 73 11.22 -23.48 3.36
N VAL A 74 12.10 -24.30 3.93
CA VAL A 74 13.30 -23.80 4.59
C VAL A 74 14.53 -24.30 3.86
N TYR A 75 15.48 -23.40 3.71
CA TYR A 75 16.77 -23.68 3.10
C TYR A 75 17.88 -23.43 4.10
N ASP A 76 18.84 -24.34 4.20
CA ASP A 76 20.13 -24.08 4.81
C ASP A 76 21.01 -23.35 3.80
N ILE A 77 21.44 -22.15 4.15
CA ILE A 77 22.35 -21.37 3.34
C ILE A 77 23.66 -21.26 4.11
N LYS A 78 24.73 -21.80 3.54
CA LYS A 78 26.06 -21.75 4.11
C LYS A 78 26.99 -20.95 3.21
N VAL A 79 27.77 -20.10 3.83
CA VAL A 79 28.87 -19.42 3.17
C VAL A 79 30.15 -19.87 3.86
N ASP A 80 31.08 -20.45 3.11
CA ASP A 80 32.31 -21.02 3.64
C ASP A 80 32.04 -21.98 4.82
N ASN A 81 31.00 -22.81 4.70
CA ASN A 81 30.51 -23.76 5.73
C ASN A 81 29.88 -23.11 6.98
N VAL A 82 29.63 -21.78 7.00
CA VAL A 82 28.93 -21.11 8.09
C VAL A 82 27.46 -20.90 7.69
N ASN A 83 26.53 -21.33 8.51
CA ASN A 83 25.09 -21.11 8.28
C ASN A 83 24.75 -19.63 8.32
N LEU A 84 23.99 -19.17 7.33
CA LEU A 84 23.40 -17.83 7.31
C LEU A 84 21.93 -17.89 7.73
N THR A 85 21.53 -16.91 8.53
CA THR A 85 20.15 -16.83 9.04
C THR A 85 19.29 -15.82 8.25
N ASN A 86 19.90 -14.99 7.42
CA ASN A 86 19.19 -14.01 6.60
C ASN A 86 20.06 -13.51 5.41
N ALA A 87 19.38 -12.90 4.44
CA ALA A 87 20.01 -12.38 3.23
C ALA A 87 21.02 -11.24 3.49
N THR A 88 20.85 -10.49 4.59
CA THR A 88 21.78 -9.40 4.95
C THR A 88 23.16 -9.94 5.30
N GLN A 89 23.24 -11.10 5.94
CA GLN A 89 24.54 -11.73 6.23
C GLN A 89 25.26 -12.17 4.95
N LEU A 90 24.53 -12.69 3.96
CA LEU A 90 25.11 -13.00 2.64
C LEU A 90 25.59 -11.75 1.94
N GLN A 91 24.81 -10.67 1.94
CA GLN A 91 25.20 -9.38 1.36
C GLN A 91 26.46 -8.83 2.00
N ASN A 92 26.56 -8.85 3.32
CA ASN A 92 27.76 -8.38 4.02
C ASN A 92 29.01 -9.20 3.63
N LYS A 93 28.85 -10.51 3.44
CA LYS A 93 29.94 -11.38 2.97
C LYS A 93 30.36 -11.04 1.54
N ILE A 94 29.40 -10.83 0.64
CA ILE A 94 29.67 -10.42 -0.74
C ILE A 94 30.38 -9.07 -0.77
N ASN A 95 29.91 -8.09 0.01
CA ASN A 95 30.52 -6.76 0.11
C ASN A 95 31.92 -6.78 0.72
N SER A 96 32.28 -7.82 1.47
CA SER A 96 33.63 -7.97 2.04
C SER A 96 34.64 -8.62 1.10
N LEU A 97 34.22 -9.06 -0.09
CA LEU A 97 35.14 -9.66 -1.08
C LEU A 97 36.08 -8.59 -1.66
N VAL A 98 37.34 -8.95 -1.79
CA VAL A 98 38.37 -8.15 -2.48
C VAL A 98 38.55 -8.69 -3.90
N GLU A 99 39.06 -7.86 -4.82
CA GLU A 99 39.29 -8.28 -6.20
C GLU A 99 40.03 -9.63 -6.29
N GLY A 100 39.48 -10.53 -7.08
CA GLY A 100 40.02 -11.89 -7.25
C GLY A 100 39.58 -12.90 -6.19
N GLN A 101 38.92 -12.49 -5.11
CA GLN A 101 38.36 -13.41 -4.14
C GLN A 101 37.02 -13.99 -4.62
N SER A 102 36.72 -15.17 -4.14
CA SER A 102 35.43 -15.84 -4.40
C SER A 102 34.79 -16.31 -3.10
N LEU A 103 33.46 -16.34 -3.09
CA LEU A 103 32.63 -16.79 -1.99
C LEU A 103 31.90 -18.07 -2.43
N LYS A 104 32.02 -19.12 -1.66
CA LYS A 104 31.26 -20.36 -1.90
C LYS A 104 29.96 -20.33 -1.11
N VAL A 105 28.83 -20.27 -1.82
CA VAL A 105 27.50 -20.32 -1.23
C VAL A 105 26.90 -21.69 -1.51
N THR A 106 26.55 -22.40 -0.45
CA THR A 106 25.88 -23.71 -0.53
C THR A 106 24.45 -23.56 -0.04
N ILE A 107 23.49 -23.98 -0.83
CA ILE A 107 22.07 -23.91 -0.52
C ILE A 107 21.51 -25.32 -0.50
N GLN A 108 20.99 -25.75 0.63
CA GLN A 108 20.38 -27.05 0.82
C GLN A 108 18.91 -26.88 1.17
N ASP A 109 18.04 -27.52 0.42
CA ASP A 109 16.61 -27.59 0.73
C ASP A 109 16.39 -28.47 1.97
N LYS A 110 15.78 -27.90 3.01
CA LYS A 110 15.44 -28.59 4.26
C LYS A 110 13.98 -29.03 4.31
N GLY A 111 13.22 -28.76 3.26
CA GLY A 111 11.81 -29.11 3.20
C GLY A 111 10.90 -28.06 3.84
N HIS A 112 9.85 -28.54 4.47
CA HIS A 112 8.77 -27.69 4.96
C HIS A 112 8.73 -27.68 6.48
N GLN A 113 8.31 -26.54 7.05
CA GLN A 113 8.05 -26.45 8.46
C GLN A 113 6.77 -27.22 8.81
N THR A 114 6.84 -28.11 9.79
CA THR A 114 5.68 -28.83 10.32
C THR A 114 5.03 -28.09 11.47
N ILE A 115 3.84 -28.57 11.87
CA ILE A 115 3.16 -28.14 13.11
C ILE A 115 4.11 -28.29 14.30
N GLY A 116 4.24 -27.24 15.10
CA GLY A 116 5.16 -27.21 16.25
C GLY A 116 6.55 -26.66 15.95
N GLY A 117 6.76 -26.02 14.80
CA GLY A 117 8.00 -25.27 14.47
C GLY A 117 9.19 -26.13 14.11
N LYS A 118 9.03 -27.45 13.92
CA LYS A 118 10.09 -28.33 13.42
C LYS A 118 10.13 -28.27 11.89
N VAL A 119 11.31 -28.04 11.35
CA VAL A 119 11.58 -28.17 9.94
C VAL A 119 11.83 -29.61 9.61
N VAL A 120 11.06 -30.19 8.72
CA VAL A 120 11.24 -31.54 8.21
C VAL A 120 11.00 -31.56 6.71
N ASP A 121 11.70 -32.41 6.02
CA ASP A 121 11.41 -32.75 4.65
C ASP A 121 10.21 -33.67 4.65
N TYR A 122 9.20 -33.37 3.86
CA TYR A 122 8.02 -34.21 3.77
C TYR A 122 7.35 -34.16 2.40
N LYS A 123 6.68 -35.24 2.08
CA LYS A 123 5.86 -35.38 0.88
C LYS A 123 4.40 -35.54 1.27
N ILE A 124 3.52 -34.87 0.57
CA ILE A 124 2.07 -35.07 0.67
C ILE A 124 1.70 -36.19 -0.31
N GLU A 125 1.06 -37.20 0.20
CA GLU A 125 0.48 -38.25 -0.62
C GLU A 125 -1.03 -38.30 -0.37
N ASN A 126 -1.78 -38.41 -1.44
CA ASN A 126 -3.22 -38.55 -1.39
C ASN A 126 -3.63 -39.95 -1.79
N TYR A 127 -4.68 -40.48 -1.18
CA TYR A 127 -5.23 -41.78 -1.55
C TYR A 127 -5.73 -41.77 -3.00
N LYS A 128 -5.25 -42.71 -3.80
CA LYS A 128 -5.63 -42.87 -5.21
C LYS A 128 -6.80 -43.84 -5.40
N THR A 129 -6.99 -44.74 -4.46
CA THR A 129 -8.07 -45.74 -4.49
C THR A 129 -8.63 -45.98 -3.09
N ALA A 130 -9.87 -46.46 -3.03
CA ALA A 130 -10.48 -46.88 -1.76
C ALA A 130 -9.70 -48.04 -1.12
N GLN A 131 -9.04 -48.89 -1.91
CA GLN A 131 -8.23 -50.01 -1.41
C GLN A 131 -6.98 -49.49 -0.67
N GLU A 132 -6.32 -48.45 -1.16
CA GLU A 132 -5.18 -47.83 -0.45
C GLU A 132 -5.54 -47.34 0.96
N ILE A 133 -6.78 -46.83 1.15
CA ILE A 133 -7.25 -46.45 2.48
C ILE A 133 -7.38 -47.67 3.37
N VAL A 134 -7.94 -48.77 2.87
CA VAL A 134 -8.06 -50.04 3.60
C VAL A 134 -6.67 -50.58 3.94
N ASP A 135 -5.75 -50.56 2.99
CA ASP A 135 -4.38 -51.06 3.18
C ASP A 135 -3.62 -50.22 4.23
N ALA A 136 -3.81 -48.89 4.25
CA ALA A 136 -3.22 -48.03 5.25
C ALA A 136 -3.76 -48.33 6.67
N VAL A 137 -5.06 -48.59 6.81
CA VAL A 137 -5.66 -49.04 8.06
C VAL A 137 -5.12 -50.39 8.50
N ASN A 138 -4.99 -51.32 7.57
CA ASN A 138 -4.42 -52.67 7.87
C ASN A 138 -2.95 -52.57 8.27
N ALA A 139 -2.18 -51.75 7.60
CA ALA A 139 -0.78 -51.49 7.96
C ALA A 139 -0.66 -50.89 9.37
N PHE A 140 -1.50 -49.95 9.74
CA PHE A 140 -1.57 -49.41 11.09
C PHE A 140 -1.93 -50.50 12.12
N ASN A 141 -2.97 -51.31 11.85
CA ASN A 141 -3.39 -52.41 12.73
C ASN A 141 -2.29 -53.42 12.95
N ALA A 142 -1.43 -53.66 11.94
CA ALA A 142 -0.31 -54.58 12.05
C ALA A 142 0.80 -54.09 13.03
N THR A 143 0.82 -52.81 13.38
CA THR A 143 1.73 -52.25 14.38
C THR A 143 1.22 -52.41 15.82
N LEU A 144 -0.02 -52.85 16.01
CA LEU A 144 -0.68 -52.94 17.29
C LEU A 144 -0.70 -54.39 17.80
N ALA A 145 -0.74 -54.57 19.13
CA ALA A 145 -1.00 -55.86 19.75
C ALA A 145 -2.36 -56.46 19.31
N GLU A 146 -2.48 -57.79 19.36
CA GLU A 146 -3.61 -58.51 18.79
C GLU A 146 -4.96 -58.13 19.44
N ASP A 147 -4.92 -57.74 20.71
CA ASP A 147 -6.05 -57.36 21.55
C ASP A 147 -6.22 -55.84 21.73
N SER A 148 -5.48 -55.06 21.00
CA SER A 148 -5.45 -53.60 21.16
C SER A 148 -6.81 -52.95 20.86
N ASP A 149 -7.28 -52.16 21.82
CA ASP A 149 -8.51 -51.32 21.68
C ASP A 149 -8.39 -50.22 20.61
N SER A 150 -7.17 -49.97 20.16
CA SER A 150 -6.89 -48.97 19.12
C SER A 150 -7.02 -49.51 17.69
N LYS A 151 -7.27 -50.81 17.49
CA LYS A 151 -7.50 -51.37 16.16
C LYS A 151 -8.65 -50.72 15.44
N LEU A 152 -8.49 -50.50 14.14
CA LEU A 152 -9.45 -49.87 13.27
C LEU A 152 -10.11 -50.87 12.34
N THR A 153 -11.33 -50.61 11.94
CA THR A 153 -12.04 -51.35 10.88
C THR A 153 -12.28 -50.39 9.71
N ALA A 154 -11.84 -50.78 8.52
CA ALA A 154 -12.13 -50.02 7.30
C ALA A 154 -13.19 -50.76 6.46
N THR A 155 -14.23 -50.06 6.08
CA THR A 155 -15.33 -50.60 5.26
C THR A 155 -15.54 -49.73 4.02
N ILE A 156 -15.32 -50.28 2.82
CA ILE A 156 -15.57 -49.59 1.57
C ILE A 156 -17.07 -49.36 1.40
N LYS A 157 -17.49 -48.11 1.31
CA LYS A 157 -18.89 -47.71 1.09
C LYS A 157 -19.18 -47.43 -0.40
N SER A 158 -18.16 -46.98 -1.13
CA SER A 158 -18.22 -46.74 -2.59
C SER A 158 -16.84 -46.85 -3.20
N THR A 159 -16.75 -46.65 -4.51
CA THR A 159 -15.47 -46.61 -5.24
C THR A 159 -14.55 -45.48 -4.77
N SER A 160 -15.11 -44.45 -4.12
CA SER A 160 -14.38 -43.25 -3.67
C SER A 160 -14.44 -43.02 -2.16
N THR A 161 -15.07 -43.88 -1.37
CA THR A 161 -15.33 -43.58 0.05
C THR A 161 -15.15 -44.82 0.92
N VAL A 162 -14.40 -44.66 2.01
CA VAL A 162 -14.17 -45.70 3.03
C VAL A 162 -14.57 -45.15 4.40
N GLU A 163 -15.38 -45.91 5.12
CA GLU A 163 -15.67 -45.65 6.53
C GLU A 163 -14.62 -46.32 7.41
N VAL A 164 -13.98 -45.55 8.28
CA VAL A 164 -12.98 -46.01 9.22
C VAL A 164 -13.48 -45.79 10.65
N LYS A 165 -13.47 -46.81 11.48
CA LYS A 165 -13.93 -46.76 12.87
C LYS A 165 -13.05 -47.61 13.79
N ARG A 166 -13.00 -47.25 15.09
CA ARG A 166 -12.38 -48.08 16.11
C ARG A 166 -13.15 -49.38 16.29
N ALA A 167 -12.45 -50.50 16.40
CA ALA A 167 -13.05 -51.83 16.51
C ALA A 167 -13.99 -51.95 17.74
N LYS A 168 -13.60 -51.35 18.88
CA LYS A 168 -14.35 -51.39 20.13
C LYS A 168 -15.22 -50.17 20.43
N ASP A 169 -15.16 -49.11 19.62
CA ASP A 169 -15.91 -47.89 19.84
C ASP A 169 -16.52 -47.37 18.52
N SER A 170 -17.80 -47.67 18.34
CA SER A 170 -18.52 -47.27 17.14
C SER A 170 -18.79 -45.75 17.01
N LYS A 171 -18.54 -44.95 18.06
CA LYS A 171 -18.71 -43.50 18.04
C LYS A 171 -17.56 -42.77 17.35
N ASN A 172 -16.36 -43.39 17.34
CA ASN A 172 -15.19 -42.84 16.70
C ASN A 172 -15.07 -43.33 15.25
N THR A 173 -15.96 -42.78 14.39
CA THR A 173 -16.06 -43.12 12.97
C THR A 173 -15.79 -41.91 12.13
N ILE A 174 -14.95 -42.07 11.10
CA ILE A 174 -14.70 -41.03 10.09
C ILE A 174 -14.95 -41.59 8.68
N THR A 175 -15.24 -40.70 7.77
CA THR A 175 -15.29 -40.98 6.34
C THR A 175 -14.01 -40.47 5.68
N VAL A 176 -13.31 -41.33 4.98
CA VAL A 176 -12.09 -40.99 4.21
C VAL A 176 -12.39 -41.17 2.74
N ASN A 177 -12.07 -40.18 1.94
CA ASN A 177 -12.34 -40.20 0.50
C ASN A 177 -11.07 -40.45 -0.32
N VAL A 178 -11.23 -41.02 -1.51
CA VAL A 178 -10.19 -41.02 -2.52
C VAL A 178 -9.90 -39.55 -2.90
N GLY A 179 -8.64 -39.18 -2.91
CA GLY A 179 -8.21 -37.80 -3.06
C GLY A 179 -7.86 -37.09 -1.73
N ASP A 180 -8.33 -37.63 -0.59
CA ASP A 180 -7.91 -37.10 0.72
C ASP A 180 -6.44 -37.42 0.95
N GLN A 181 -5.75 -36.54 1.69
CA GLN A 181 -4.38 -36.77 2.13
C GLN A 181 -4.31 -37.99 3.07
N HIS A 182 -3.24 -38.78 2.95
CA HIS A 182 -2.98 -39.90 3.84
C HIS A 182 -3.07 -39.47 5.32
N LEU A 183 -3.69 -40.31 6.13
CA LEU A 183 -3.86 -40.08 7.56
C LEU A 183 -2.86 -40.83 8.40
N ASP A 184 -2.41 -40.25 9.50
CA ASP A 184 -1.64 -40.92 10.54
C ASP A 184 -2.59 -41.50 11.58
N PHE A 185 -2.99 -42.74 11.40
CA PHE A 185 -3.93 -43.44 12.28
C PHE A 185 -3.40 -43.67 13.71
N ALA A 186 -2.11 -43.42 13.94
CA ALA A 186 -1.51 -43.43 15.29
C ALA A 186 -1.81 -42.12 16.07
N LYS A 187 -2.29 -41.10 15.40
CA LYS A 187 -2.48 -39.76 15.97
C LYS A 187 -3.94 -39.30 15.88
N PRO A 188 -4.83 -39.73 16.78
CA PRO A 188 -6.20 -39.21 16.83
C PRO A 188 -6.22 -37.76 17.23
N VAL A 189 -7.09 -36.99 16.57
CA VAL A 189 -7.40 -35.59 16.87
C VAL A 189 -8.69 -35.53 17.67
N THR A 190 -8.67 -34.79 18.76
CA THR A 190 -9.84 -34.52 19.59
C THR A 190 -10.00 -33.02 19.77
N SER A 191 -11.26 -32.54 19.83
CA SER A 191 -11.58 -31.15 20.16
C SER A 191 -11.16 -30.80 21.60
N GLU A 192 -11.18 -29.53 21.95
CA GLU A 192 -10.96 -29.06 23.33
C GLU A 192 -11.93 -29.68 24.33
N GLU A 193 -13.13 -30.07 23.88
CA GLU A 193 -14.16 -30.74 24.67
C GLU A 193 -13.98 -32.26 24.75
N GLY A 194 -12.89 -32.81 24.15
CA GLY A 194 -12.59 -34.23 24.17
C GLY A 194 -13.33 -35.09 23.15
N THR A 195 -14.03 -34.46 22.20
CA THR A 195 -14.75 -35.17 21.13
C THR A 195 -13.77 -35.57 20.03
N PHE A 196 -13.83 -36.83 19.59
CA PHE A 196 -13.00 -37.34 18.50
C PHE A 196 -13.40 -36.67 17.16
N GLU A 197 -12.44 -36.05 16.49
CA GLU A 197 -12.61 -35.35 15.22
C GLU A 197 -11.98 -36.04 14.01
N GLY A 198 -11.07 -36.99 14.25
CA GLY A 198 -10.39 -37.72 13.17
C GLY A 198 -8.97 -38.10 13.51
N TYR A 199 -8.11 -38.07 12.51
CA TYR A 199 -6.67 -38.36 12.62
C TYR A 199 -5.85 -37.25 11.97
N GLU A 200 -4.64 -37.03 12.48
CA GLU A 200 -3.68 -36.13 11.84
C GLU A 200 -3.38 -36.57 10.40
N LYS A 201 -3.10 -35.63 9.54
CA LYS A 201 -2.66 -35.91 8.17
C LYS A 201 -1.22 -36.40 8.20
N ARG A 202 -0.95 -37.45 7.46
CA ARG A 202 0.39 -38.05 7.37
C ARG A 202 1.22 -37.28 6.33
N TYR A 203 2.44 -37.06 6.70
CA TYR A 203 3.47 -36.52 5.83
C TYR A 203 4.59 -37.58 5.73
N SER A 204 4.90 -37.98 4.51
CA SER A 204 6.03 -38.88 4.26
C SER A 204 7.31 -38.05 4.30
N ASP A 205 8.31 -38.51 5.01
CA ASP A 205 9.63 -37.90 5.00
C ASP A 205 10.21 -37.98 3.60
N ILE A 206 10.67 -36.82 3.08
CA ILE A 206 11.47 -36.77 1.87
C ILE A 206 12.92 -36.67 2.36
N GLU A 207 13.76 -37.52 1.88
CA GLU A 207 15.16 -37.27 2.01
C GLU A 207 15.55 -36.06 1.13
N SER A 208 15.91 -34.94 1.75
CA SER A 208 16.30 -33.71 1.10
C SER A 208 17.63 -33.86 0.39
N LYS A 209 17.74 -33.51 -0.85
CA LYS A 209 18.90 -33.95 -1.60
C LYS A 209 19.42 -33.08 -2.72
N GLU A 210 18.87 -31.91 -2.93
CA GLU A 210 19.51 -30.96 -3.84
C GLU A 210 20.45 -30.02 -3.06
N LEU A 211 21.73 -30.16 -3.34
CA LEU A 211 22.77 -29.26 -2.86
C LEU A 211 23.20 -28.37 -4.01
N HIS A 212 22.92 -27.06 -3.91
CA HIS A 212 23.38 -26.09 -4.88
C HIS A 212 24.61 -25.37 -4.34
N THR A 213 25.71 -25.41 -5.08
CA THR A 213 26.90 -24.64 -4.75
C THR A 213 27.09 -23.53 -5.76
N ILE A 214 27.12 -22.29 -5.28
CA ILE A 214 27.27 -21.10 -6.10
C ILE A 214 28.57 -20.41 -5.68
N THR A 215 29.48 -20.19 -6.65
CA THR A 215 30.68 -19.42 -6.44
C THR A 215 30.47 -18.00 -6.91
N VAL A 216 30.51 -17.05 -6.00
CA VAL A 216 30.40 -15.61 -6.29
C VAL A 216 31.80 -15.01 -6.35
N LYS A 217 32.13 -14.37 -7.45
CA LYS A 217 33.45 -13.70 -7.65
C LYS A 217 33.26 -12.19 -7.66
N ASN A 218 34.18 -11.49 -7.00
CA ASN A 218 34.21 -10.03 -6.98
C ASN A 218 34.91 -9.42 -8.21
N ALA A 219 34.73 -10.01 -9.37
CA ALA A 219 35.41 -9.49 -10.59
C ALA A 219 34.77 -8.23 -11.19
N ASP A 220 33.53 -7.87 -10.80
CA ASP A 220 32.73 -6.85 -11.48
C ASP A 220 32.04 -5.85 -10.53
N LEU A 221 32.37 -5.81 -9.24
CA LEU A 221 31.74 -4.87 -8.28
C LEU A 221 32.10 -3.41 -8.53
N GLN A 222 33.13 -3.13 -9.33
CA GLN A 222 33.61 -1.78 -9.60
C GLN A 222 32.92 -1.10 -10.78
N ASP A 223 32.23 -1.83 -11.65
CA ASP A 223 31.61 -1.27 -12.85
C ASP A 223 30.20 -1.81 -13.03
N ILE A 224 29.23 -1.13 -12.41
CA ILE A 224 27.82 -1.49 -12.43
C ILE A 224 27.11 -0.69 -13.51
N SER A 225 26.26 -1.34 -14.31
CA SER A 225 25.45 -0.61 -15.27
C SER A 225 24.28 0.11 -14.56
N ALA A 226 23.89 1.28 -15.06
CA ALA A 226 22.76 2.01 -14.46
C ALA A 226 21.47 1.17 -14.48
N GLU A 227 21.32 0.25 -15.45
CA GLU A 227 20.22 -0.68 -15.57
C GLU A 227 20.15 -1.69 -14.41
N ASP A 228 21.30 -2.04 -13.83
CA ASP A 228 21.36 -2.94 -12.68
C ASP A 228 20.91 -2.25 -11.38
N LEU A 229 20.91 -0.91 -11.33
CA LEU A 229 20.48 -0.10 -10.18
C LEU A 229 19.08 0.48 -10.33
N PHE A 230 18.66 0.75 -11.57
CA PHE A 230 17.44 1.46 -11.87
C PHE A 230 16.86 0.99 -13.22
N ASP A 231 15.60 0.57 -13.26
CA ASP A 231 14.95 0.06 -14.48
C ASP A 231 14.33 1.17 -15.35
N GLY A 232 14.55 2.44 -15.00
CA GLY A 232 13.97 3.61 -15.65
C GLY A 232 12.70 4.12 -14.96
N VAL A 233 12.17 3.34 -14.02
CA VAL A 233 10.96 3.65 -13.26
C VAL A 233 11.22 3.53 -11.75
N ARG A 234 11.94 2.49 -11.31
CA ARG A 234 12.21 2.20 -9.90
C ARG A 234 13.63 1.70 -9.68
N LEU A 235 14.11 1.88 -8.46
CA LEU A 235 15.35 1.24 -8.03
C LEU A 235 15.16 -0.28 -8.01
N THR A 236 16.14 -0.97 -8.58
CA THR A 236 16.25 -2.43 -8.46
C THR A 236 16.56 -2.83 -7.01
N THR A 237 16.66 -4.11 -6.73
CA THR A 237 17.09 -4.58 -5.41
C THR A 237 18.45 -4.00 -5.03
N LEU A 238 19.42 -3.96 -5.95
CA LEU A 238 20.74 -3.38 -5.71
C LEU A 238 20.66 -1.87 -5.45
N GLY A 239 19.86 -1.13 -6.23
CA GLY A 239 19.66 0.30 -6.00
C GLY A 239 19.05 0.59 -4.62
N ARG A 240 18.09 -0.24 -4.16
CA ARG A 240 17.51 -0.13 -2.81
C ARG A 240 18.51 -0.47 -1.68
N GLU A 241 19.46 -1.39 -1.91
CA GLU A 241 20.52 -1.67 -0.92
C GLU A 241 21.41 -0.46 -0.69
N ILE A 242 21.73 0.31 -1.73
CA ILE A 242 22.45 1.58 -1.60
C ILE A 242 21.66 2.57 -0.73
N VAL A 243 20.38 2.73 -1.00
CA VAL A 243 19.48 3.58 -0.19
C VAL A 243 19.48 3.11 1.28
N ASN A 244 19.38 1.81 1.51
CA ASN A 244 19.40 1.25 2.86
C ASN A 244 20.74 1.49 3.58
N LYS A 245 21.88 1.45 2.89
CA LYS A 245 23.16 1.85 3.48
C LYS A 245 23.12 3.32 3.94
N VAL A 246 22.62 4.23 3.11
CA VAL A 246 22.48 5.65 3.47
C VAL A 246 21.58 5.81 4.71
N LYS A 247 20.45 5.12 4.76
CA LYS A 247 19.55 5.10 5.95
C LYS A 247 20.23 4.58 7.21
N ASN A 248 21.16 3.66 7.06
CA ASN A 248 21.94 3.06 8.16
C ASN A 248 23.23 3.86 8.49
N GLY A 249 23.29 5.13 8.09
CA GLY A 249 24.31 6.07 8.50
C GLY A 249 25.55 6.13 7.61
N TYR A 250 25.49 5.57 6.40
CA TYR A 250 26.50 5.84 5.38
C TYR A 250 26.26 7.20 4.74
N THR A 251 27.34 7.92 4.48
CA THR A 251 27.33 9.14 3.68
C THR A 251 27.51 8.77 2.22
N LEU A 252 26.61 9.23 1.35
CA LEU A 252 26.69 9.06 -0.09
C LEU A 252 27.24 10.35 -0.71
N THR A 253 28.31 10.22 -1.50
CA THR A 253 28.83 11.31 -2.33
C THR A 253 28.99 10.85 -3.77
N PHE A 254 29.03 11.79 -4.70
CA PHE A 254 29.26 11.50 -6.11
C PHE A 254 30.59 12.12 -6.56
N GLU A 255 31.29 11.39 -7.40
CA GLU A 255 32.58 11.78 -7.97
C GLU A 255 32.59 11.43 -9.47
N ASN A 256 33.55 11.99 -10.23
CA ASN A 256 33.78 11.68 -11.65
C ASN A 256 32.50 11.73 -12.51
N GLU A 257 31.63 12.74 -12.26
CA GLU A 257 30.36 12.88 -12.95
C GLU A 257 30.57 13.29 -14.42
N ALA A 258 30.26 12.39 -15.34
CA ALA A 258 30.21 12.60 -16.79
C ALA A 258 28.79 12.35 -17.31
N ILE A 259 27.80 13.11 -16.79
CA ILE A 259 26.38 12.95 -17.08
C ILE A 259 25.95 13.96 -18.14
N LEU A 260 25.58 13.49 -19.33
CA LEU A 260 25.06 14.36 -20.39
C LEU A 260 23.68 14.93 -20.03
N THR A 261 23.52 16.25 -20.21
CA THR A 261 22.19 16.87 -20.18
C THR A 261 21.38 16.45 -21.41
N GLN A 262 20.07 16.70 -21.39
CA GLN A 262 19.21 16.37 -22.52
C GLN A 262 19.57 17.20 -23.78
N GLU A 263 20.04 18.44 -23.61
CA GLU A 263 20.51 19.29 -24.70
C GLU A 263 21.78 18.74 -25.32
N GLN A 264 22.75 18.32 -24.49
CA GLN A 264 24.00 17.70 -24.94
C GLN A 264 23.76 16.35 -25.62
N GLU A 265 22.82 15.53 -25.10
CA GLU A 265 22.43 14.25 -25.72
C GLU A 265 21.88 14.46 -27.14
N ASN A 266 21.09 15.51 -27.36
CA ASN A 266 20.46 15.84 -28.62
C ASN A 266 21.37 16.68 -29.55
N SER A 267 22.55 17.08 -29.11
CA SER A 267 23.49 17.85 -29.91
C SER A 267 24.19 16.98 -30.97
N ASP A 268 24.63 17.61 -32.08
CA ASP A 268 25.45 16.97 -33.13
C ASP A 268 26.95 16.91 -32.76
N ASP A 269 27.29 17.16 -31.51
CA ASP A 269 28.68 17.13 -31.02
C ASP A 269 29.25 15.71 -31.15
N LYS A 270 30.28 15.58 -31.96
CA LYS A 270 30.97 14.31 -32.25
C LYS A 270 31.90 13.85 -31.09
N ASP A 271 32.21 14.75 -30.18
CA ASP A 271 33.13 14.48 -29.06
C ASP A 271 32.34 14.11 -27.76
N LYS A 272 31.02 14.02 -27.83
CA LYS A 272 30.23 13.61 -26.67
C LYS A 272 30.55 12.16 -26.27
N PRO A 273 30.63 11.87 -24.96
CA PRO A 273 30.92 10.52 -24.48
C PRO A 273 29.86 9.52 -24.91
N GLU A 274 30.27 8.33 -25.30
CA GLU A 274 29.38 7.23 -25.70
C GLU A 274 28.46 6.74 -24.55
N LYS A 275 28.91 6.97 -23.29
CA LYS A 275 28.19 6.63 -22.07
C LYS A 275 28.20 7.82 -21.12
N SER A 276 27.10 8.03 -20.41
CA SER A 276 27.10 8.81 -19.17
C SER A 276 27.53 7.93 -17.99
N SER A 277 28.26 8.52 -17.05
CA SER A 277 28.76 7.82 -15.87
C SER A 277 28.91 8.74 -14.66
N PHE A 278 28.96 8.12 -13.50
CA PHE A 278 29.34 8.75 -12.22
C PHE A 278 29.83 7.69 -11.25
N ASP A 279 30.63 8.08 -10.27
CA ASP A 279 31.04 7.23 -9.18
C ASP A 279 30.22 7.57 -7.93
N MET A 280 29.71 6.54 -7.26
CA MET A 280 29.10 6.65 -5.94
C MET A 280 30.14 6.26 -4.89
N VAL A 281 30.36 7.11 -3.91
CA VAL A 281 31.21 6.80 -2.75
C VAL A 281 30.34 6.72 -1.51
N LEU A 282 30.29 5.53 -0.92
CA LEU A 282 29.62 5.23 0.34
C LEU A 282 30.66 5.19 1.46
N SER A 283 30.57 6.10 2.43
CA SER A 283 31.51 6.19 3.53
C SER A 283 30.79 6.20 4.87
N LYS A 284 31.42 5.57 5.88
CA LYS A 284 30.96 5.57 7.26
C LYS A 284 32.17 5.68 8.19
N THR A 285 31.99 6.35 9.33
CA THR A 285 33.06 6.52 10.31
C THR A 285 33.65 5.18 10.73
N ASN A 286 34.97 5.05 10.65
CA ASN A 286 35.73 3.83 10.96
C ASN A 286 35.57 2.66 9.97
N GLU A 287 34.96 2.88 8.79
CA GLU A 287 34.87 1.90 7.72
C GLU A 287 35.63 2.41 6.48
N LYS A 288 36.19 1.50 5.67
CA LYS A 288 36.82 1.87 4.39
C LYS A 288 35.73 2.34 3.42
N PRO A 289 35.86 3.49 2.76
CA PRO A 289 34.92 3.91 1.74
C PRO A 289 34.79 2.87 0.62
N GLU A 290 33.56 2.67 0.15
CA GLU A 290 33.23 1.83 -0.99
C GLU A 290 32.94 2.73 -2.19
N THR A 291 33.63 2.54 -3.31
CA THR A 291 33.36 3.27 -4.55
C THR A 291 32.72 2.34 -5.56
N ILE A 292 31.61 2.77 -6.13
CA ILE A 292 30.85 2.04 -7.14
C ILE A 292 30.76 2.93 -8.38
N SER A 293 31.37 2.52 -9.48
CA SER A 293 31.28 3.21 -10.76
C SER A 293 30.02 2.79 -11.51
N VAL A 294 29.23 3.76 -11.91
CA VAL A 294 27.94 3.55 -12.62
C VAL A 294 28.03 4.12 -14.01
N SER A 295 27.68 3.35 -15.02
CA SER A 295 27.67 3.83 -16.40
C SER A 295 26.56 3.22 -17.24
N SER A 296 26.09 3.93 -18.28
CA SER A 296 25.20 3.40 -19.31
C SER A 296 25.25 4.22 -20.59
N LYS A 297 24.96 3.57 -21.73
CA LYS A 297 24.67 4.24 -23.00
C LYS A 297 23.30 4.94 -22.99
N ASN A 298 22.41 4.56 -22.07
CA ASN A 298 21.15 5.25 -21.85
C ASN A 298 21.37 6.46 -20.95
N HIS A 299 21.73 7.59 -21.55
CA HIS A 299 22.05 8.83 -20.85
C HIS A 299 20.90 9.32 -19.96
N LYS A 300 19.66 9.18 -20.43
CA LYS A 300 18.47 9.54 -19.65
C LYS A 300 18.37 8.70 -18.38
N LEU A 301 18.62 7.40 -18.47
CA LEU A 301 18.57 6.49 -17.31
C LEU A 301 19.60 6.89 -16.25
N VAL A 302 20.82 7.26 -16.67
CA VAL A 302 21.88 7.70 -15.75
C VAL A 302 21.47 9.01 -15.06
N ARG A 303 20.92 9.99 -15.79
CA ARG A 303 20.42 11.24 -15.21
C ARG A 303 19.32 10.98 -14.17
N ASP A 304 18.36 10.13 -14.53
CA ASP A 304 17.23 9.83 -13.66
C ASP A 304 17.70 9.08 -12.39
N LEU A 305 18.59 8.10 -12.52
CA LEU A 305 19.19 7.40 -11.40
C LEU A 305 19.99 8.33 -10.49
N HIS A 306 20.87 9.16 -11.07
CA HIS A 306 21.66 10.12 -10.30
C HIS A 306 20.77 11.08 -9.50
N LYS A 307 19.68 11.57 -10.12
CA LYS A 307 18.70 12.41 -9.45
C LYS A 307 18.04 11.68 -8.28
N VAL A 308 17.59 10.43 -8.48
CA VAL A 308 16.98 9.60 -7.42
C VAL A 308 17.94 9.45 -6.24
N LEU A 309 19.19 9.12 -6.50
CA LEU A 309 20.20 8.95 -5.46
C LEU A 309 20.58 10.28 -4.78
N THR A 310 20.53 11.40 -5.52
CA THR A 310 20.70 12.74 -4.95
C THR A 310 19.55 13.08 -3.99
N ASP A 311 18.31 12.77 -4.35
CA ASP A 311 17.16 12.98 -3.48
C ASP A 311 17.27 12.15 -2.19
N VAL A 312 17.79 10.91 -2.27
CA VAL A 312 18.11 10.06 -1.10
C VAL A 312 19.20 10.70 -0.24
N LYS A 313 20.32 11.11 -0.86
CA LYS A 313 21.43 11.80 -0.18
C LYS A 313 20.95 13.04 0.58
N ASP A 314 20.07 13.83 -0.04
CA ASP A 314 19.52 15.07 0.53
C ASP A 314 18.38 14.83 1.54
N GLY A 315 18.06 13.58 1.84
CA GLY A 315 16.98 13.22 2.77
C GLY A 315 15.58 13.56 2.26
N LYS A 316 15.39 13.68 0.95
CA LYS A 316 14.10 13.95 0.30
C LYS A 316 13.27 12.67 0.13
N GLU A 317 13.34 11.78 1.09
CA GLU A 317 12.56 10.54 1.08
C GLU A 317 11.09 10.78 1.38
N LEU A 318 10.25 9.89 0.86
CA LEU A 318 8.84 9.90 1.21
C LEU A 318 8.65 9.58 2.70
N LYS A 319 8.16 10.56 3.46
CA LYS A 319 7.74 10.36 4.85
C LYS A 319 6.27 9.96 4.87
N VAL A 320 5.97 8.85 5.51
CA VAL A 320 4.59 8.42 5.76
C VAL A 320 4.23 8.76 7.19
N GLU A 321 3.23 9.59 7.36
CA GLU A 321 2.71 10.01 8.66
C GLU A 321 1.24 9.66 8.78
N VAL A 322 0.74 9.51 10.01
CA VAL A 322 -0.67 9.23 10.31
C VAL A 322 -1.20 10.31 11.22
N LEU A 323 -2.26 10.96 10.79
CA LEU A 323 -3.06 11.89 11.61
C LEU A 323 -4.37 11.18 11.96
N SER A 324 -4.42 10.59 13.12
CA SER A 324 -5.60 9.86 13.62
C SER A 324 -5.76 10.02 15.12
N GLY A 325 -6.98 9.86 15.58
CA GLY A 325 -7.33 9.74 16.99
C GLY A 325 -8.31 8.60 17.18
N ASP A 326 -8.66 8.29 18.42
CA ASP A 326 -9.54 7.17 18.79
C ASP A 326 -10.99 7.34 18.26
N SER A 327 -11.33 8.51 17.77
CA SER A 327 -12.63 8.85 17.21
C SER A 327 -12.49 9.85 16.06
N ARG A 328 -13.57 10.03 15.25
CA ARG A 328 -13.64 11.10 14.23
C ARG A 328 -13.43 12.50 14.83
N PHE A 329 -13.81 12.72 16.08
CA PHE A 329 -13.62 13.99 16.76
C PHE A 329 -12.14 14.23 17.07
N THR A 330 -11.48 13.24 17.66
CA THR A 330 -10.04 13.33 17.96
C THR A 330 -9.19 13.34 16.70
N THR A 331 -9.60 12.64 15.62
CA THR A 331 -8.96 12.77 14.31
C THR A 331 -9.07 14.21 13.77
N ALA A 332 -10.25 14.84 13.86
CA ALA A 332 -10.42 16.24 13.47
C ALA A 332 -9.53 17.19 14.28
N VAL A 333 -9.32 16.91 15.55
CA VAL A 333 -8.39 17.64 16.42
C VAL A 333 -6.95 17.49 15.95
N GLU A 334 -6.49 16.28 15.64
CA GLU A 334 -5.13 16.06 15.13
C GLU A 334 -4.89 16.75 13.77
N VAL A 335 -5.88 16.72 12.86
CA VAL A 335 -5.84 17.46 11.59
C VAL A 335 -5.76 18.98 11.84
N SER A 336 -6.52 19.50 12.81
CA SER A 336 -6.47 20.90 13.20
C SER A 336 -5.11 21.30 13.75
N LYS A 337 -4.52 20.48 14.64
CA LYS A 337 -3.19 20.70 15.23
C LYS A 337 -2.07 20.71 14.18
N GLU A 338 -2.16 19.87 13.12
CA GLU A 338 -1.17 19.88 12.04
C GLU A 338 -1.15 21.21 11.30
N ARG A 339 -2.30 21.89 11.20
CA ARG A 339 -2.40 23.17 10.47
C ARG A 339 -2.28 24.40 11.36
N PHE A 340 -2.81 24.39 12.57
CA PHE A 340 -2.96 25.58 13.41
C PHE A 340 -2.22 25.43 14.74
N LYS A 341 -1.39 26.41 15.05
CA LYS A 341 -0.86 26.63 16.40
C LYS A 341 -1.93 27.28 17.28
N ASP A 342 -1.60 27.43 18.58
CA ASP A 342 -2.47 28.08 19.53
C ASP A 342 -2.77 29.53 19.12
N GLY A 343 -4.05 29.89 19.08
CA GLY A 343 -4.52 31.22 18.71
C GLY A 343 -4.41 31.58 17.22
N GLU A 344 -4.01 30.68 16.34
CA GLU A 344 -3.70 30.99 14.93
C GLU A 344 -4.93 31.01 14.01
N ALA A 345 -6.04 30.38 14.42
CA ALA A 345 -7.26 30.41 13.63
C ALA A 345 -8.06 31.71 13.85
N ASP A 346 -8.71 32.18 12.79
CA ASP A 346 -9.59 33.37 12.87
C ASP A 346 -11.04 33.01 13.13
N SER A 347 -11.41 31.79 12.81
CA SER A 347 -12.77 31.27 12.97
C SER A 347 -12.74 29.74 13.13
N ILE A 348 -13.92 29.17 13.37
CA ILE A 348 -14.18 27.73 13.36
C ILE A 348 -15.29 27.46 12.35
N ILE A 349 -15.14 26.40 11.58
CA ILE A 349 -16.26 25.77 10.85
C ILE A 349 -16.65 24.51 11.63
N LEU A 350 -17.85 24.49 12.18
CA LEU A 350 -18.38 23.37 12.94
C LEU A 350 -19.45 22.63 12.12
N VAL A 351 -19.26 21.34 11.92
CA VAL A 351 -20.13 20.48 11.12
C VAL A 351 -20.67 19.35 11.99
N GLY A 352 -21.92 19.00 11.79
CA GLY A 352 -22.48 17.79 12.44
C GLY A 352 -21.79 16.53 11.94
N GLU A 353 -21.51 15.57 12.85
CA GLU A 353 -20.81 14.32 12.52
C GLU A 353 -21.47 13.50 11.40
N ASP A 354 -22.77 13.72 11.14
CA ASP A 354 -23.58 13.07 10.11
C ASP A 354 -23.93 14.01 8.93
N ALA A 355 -23.38 15.23 8.91
CA ALA A 355 -23.66 16.23 7.89
C ALA A 355 -22.53 16.32 6.84
N ILE A 356 -22.12 15.19 6.30
CA ILE A 356 -20.94 15.09 5.43
C ILE A 356 -21.06 15.99 4.20
N VAL A 357 -22.22 15.98 3.54
CA VAL A 357 -22.42 16.77 2.30
C VAL A 357 -22.32 18.27 2.58
N ASP A 358 -22.96 18.73 3.64
CA ASP A 358 -22.90 20.14 4.07
C ASP A 358 -21.45 20.52 4.40
N GLY A 359 -20.75 19.64 5.10
CA GLY A 359 -19.35 19.81 5.44
C GLY A 359 -18.43 19.94 4.22
N LEU A 360 -18.61 19.10 3.21
CA LEU A 360 -17.75 19.09 2.02
C LEU A 360 -17.85 20.41 1.24
N ALA A 361 -19.03 21.01 1.14
CA ALA A 361 -19.22 22.32 0.54
C ALA A 361 -18.56 23.45 1.36
N SER A 362 -18.26 23.22 2.64
CA SER A 362 -17.68 24.23 3.55
C SER A 362 -16.15 24.36 3.46
N ALA A 363 -15.44 23.46 2.80
CA ALA A 363 -13.98 23.50 2.73
C ALA A 363 -13.43 24.81 2.13
N PRO A 364 -14.01 25.40 1.06
CA PRO A 364 -13.63 26.73 0.58
C PRO A 364 -13.84 27.83 1.63
N LEU A 365 -14.96 27.78 2.35
CA LEU A 365 -15.25 28.72 3.43
C LEU A 365 -14.23 28.60 4.56
N ALA A 366 -13.89 27.39 4.98
CA ALA A 366 -12.89 27.14 6.01
C ALA A 366 -11.52 27.74 5.63
N SER A 367 -11.08 27.55 4.38
CA SER A 367 -9.84 28.14 3.90
C SER A 367 -9.89 29.68 3.86
N GLN A 368 -10.99 30.26 3.39
CA GLN A 368 -11.14 31.72 3.29
C GLN A 368 -11.23 32.38 4.67
N LYS A 369 -11.82 31.71 5.65
CA LYS A 369 -11.97 32.22 7.03
C LYS A 369 -10.80 31.82 7.94
N ASN A 370 -9.74 31.24 7.41
CA ASN A 370 -8.60 30.71 8.15
C ASN A 370 -9.07 29.87 9.36
N ALA A 371 -9.87 28.85 9.07
CA ALA A 371 -10.59 28.05 10.06
C ALA A 371 -10.30 26.56 9.90
N PRO A 372 -10.18 25.78 10.96
CA PRO A 372 -10.32 24.33 10.90
C PRO A 372 -11.79 23.94 10.69
N ILE A 373 -12.02 22.76 10.10
CA ILE A 373 -13.31 22.11 10.13
C ILE A 373 -13.30 21.14 11.31
N LEU A 374 -14.16 21.37 12.29
CA LEU A 374 -14.34 20.54 13.47
C LEU A 374 -15.72 19.90 13.46
N LEU A 375 -15.88 18.82 14.23
CA LEU A 375 -17.11 18.03 14.25
C LEU A 375 -17.86 18.19 15.55
N SER A 376 -19.19 18.13 15.50
CA SER A 376 -20.05 18.13 16.69
C SER A 376 -21.05 16.99 16.63
N LYS A 377 -21.41 16.45 17.79
CA LYS A 377 -22.66 15.68 17.90
C LYS A 377 -23.84 16.64 17.79
N LYS A 378 -25.02 16.09 17.48
CA LYS A 378 -26.23 16.90 17.37
C LYS A 378 -26.50 17.69 18.65
N ASP A 379 -26.61 17.00 19.78
CA ASP A 379 -27.11 17.56 21.04
C ASP A 379 -26.02 17.82 22.09
N SER A 380 -24.75 17.65 21.70
CA SER A 380 -23.62 17.90 22.60
C SER A 380 -22.34 18.21 21.85
N LEU A 381 -21.58 19.14 22.37
CA LEU A 381 -20.22 19.43 21.91
C LEU A 381 -19.26 18.48 22.66
N PRO A 382 -18.49 17.62 21.95
CA PRO A 382 -17.47 16.80 22.61
C PRO A 382 -16.41 17.66 23.30
N SER A 383 -15.94 17.23 24.46
CA SER A 383 -14.98 18.00 25.28
C SER A 383 -13.66 18.27 24.57
N GLU A 384 -13.19 17.31 23.77
CA GLU A 384 -11.99 17.43 22.95
C GLU A 384 -12.14 18.49 21.83
N ILE A 385 -13.35 18.65 21.30
CA ILE A 385 -13.67 19.69 20.30
C ILE A 385 -13.76 21.06 20.96
N GLU A 386 -14.39 21.14 22.12
CA GLU A 386 -14.44 22.38 22.89
C GLU A 386 -13.03 22.88 23.27
N ALA A 387 -12.18 21.97 23.75
CA ALA A 387 -10.79 22.27 24.07
C ALA A 387 -10.01 22.74 22.81
N GLU A 388 -10.23 22.11 21.66
CA GLU A 388 -9.58 22.48 20.41
C GLU A 388 -10.05 23.84 19.90
N ILE A 389 -11.35 24.14 19.97
CA ILE A 389 -11.91 25.46 19.65
C ILE A 389 -11.18 26.55 20.45
N LEU A 390 -11.06 26.36 21.78
CA LEU A 390 -10.40 27.33 22.67
C LEU A 390 -8.90 27.44 22.35
N ARG A 391 -8.23 26.33 22.06
CA ARG A 391 -6.82 26.30 21.70
C ARG A 391 -6.54 27.12 20.44
N VAL A 392 -7.24 26.81 19.34
CA VAL A 392 -6.93 27.43 18.04
C VAL A 392 -7.41 28.88 17.93
N LEU A 393 -8.46 29.27 18.66
CA LEU A 393 -8.95 30.65 18.68
C LEU A 393 -8.12 31.53 19.66
N GLY A 394 -7.47 30.94 20.66
CA GLY A 394 -6.64 31.64 21.65
C GLY A 394 -7.42 32.51 22.61
N SER A 395 -6.77 33.47 23.24
CA SER A 395 -7.34 34.27 24.33
C SER A 395 -8.29 35.38 23.89
N ASN A 396 -8.22 35.85 22.63
CA ASN A 396 -9.06 36.94 22.13
C ASN A 396 -10.33 36.45 21.46
N LEU A 397 -11.17 35.72 22.18
CA LEU A 397 -12.39 35.12 21.65
C LEU A 397 -13.39 36.13 21.13
N SER A 398 -13.47 37.33 21.72
CA SER A 398 -14.42 38.39 21.35
C SER A 398 -14.23 38.93 19.92
N SER A 399 -13.10 38.64 19.29
CA SER A 399 -12.86 38.96 17.87
C SER A 399 -13.10 37.79 16.93
N LYS A 400 -13.33 36.59 17.43
CA LYS A 400 -13.40 35.33 16.70
C LYS A 400 -14.85 34.92 16.42
N LYS A 401 -15.05 34.10 15.40
CA LYS A 401 -16.37 33.60 14.98
C LYS A 401 -16.43 32.08 14.91
N ILE A 402 -17.61 31.53 15.12
CA ILE A 402 -17.91 30.13 14.85
C ILE A 402 -19.02 30.07 13.80
N TYR A 403 -18.79 29.36 12.71
CA TYR A 403 -19.79 29.06 11.70
C TYR A 403 -20.29 27.63 11.91
N ILE A 404 -21.59 27.47 12.16
CA ILE A 404 -22.25 26.17 12.22
C ILE A 404 -22.78 25.90 10.80
N VAL A 405 -22.30 24.83 10.16
CA VAL A 405 -22.76 24.43 8.83
C VAL A 405 -23.76 23.29 8.95
N GLY A 406 -24.95 23.52 8.39
CA GLY A 406 -26.09 22.63 8.45
C GLY A 406 -27.17 23.03 9.46
N GLY A 407 -28.36 22.42 9.29
CA GLY A 407 -29.55 22.74 10.07
C GLY A 407 -29.54 22.22 11.50
N GLU A 408 -30.59 22.58 12.27
CA GLU A 408 -30.77 22.17 13.66
C GLU A 408 -30.92 20.64 13.82
N SER A 409 -31.32 19.94 12.78
CA SER A 409 -31.33 18.47 12.74
C SER A 409 -29.93 17.84 12.88
N LYS A 410 -28.86 18.61 12.54
CA LYS A 410 -27.46 18.17 12.58
C LYS A 410 -26.70 18.68 13.79
N ILE A 411 -26.93 19.94 14.18
CA ILE A 411 -26.41 20.55 15.41
C ILE A 411 -27.56 21.34 16.03
N SER A 412 -28.01 20.90 17.19
CA SER A 412 -29.18 21.48 17.85
C SER A 412 -28.94 22.91 18.33
N LYS A 413 -30.04 23.60 18.62
CA LYS A 413 -30.00 24.94 19.15
C LYS A 413 -29.35 25.01 20.54
N GLU A 414 -29.51 23.96 21.35
CA GLU A 414 -28.85 23.86 22.65
C GLU A 414 -27.32 23.83 22.52
N THR A 415 -26.80 23.13 21.49
CA THR A 415 -25.36 23.11 21.19
C THR A 415 -24.89 24.47 20.69
N GLU A 416 -25.66 25.16 19.84
CA GLU A 416 -25.38 26.53 19.38
C GLU A 416 -25.35 27.53 20.54
N GLU A 417 -26.27 27.42 21.48
CA GLU A 417 -26.29 28.24 22.70
C GLU A 417 -25.08 28.01 23.60
N LYS A 418 -24.59 26.77 23.71
CA LYS A 418 -23.34 26.45 24.41
C LYS A 418 -22.14 27.11 23.77
N LEU A 419 -22.02 27.06 22.44
CA LEU A 419 -20.95 27.73 21.72
C LEU A 419 -20.98 29.25 21.91
N SER A 420 -22.16 29.87 21.96
CA SER A 420 -22.32 31.29 22.20
C SER A 420 -21.82 31.71 23.60
N LYS A 421 -21.84 30.79 24.56
CA LYS A 421 -21.32 31.05 25.94
C LYS A 421 -19.79 30.96 26.02
N LEU A 422 -19.08 30.51 24.99
CA LEU A 422 -17.62 30.50 24.95
C LEU A 422 -17.00 31.92 24.90
N GLY A 423 -17.81 32.93 24.56
CA GLY A 423 -17.35 34.33 24.52
C GLY A 423 -16.85 34.78 23.16
N VAL A 424 -17.12 34.02 22.10
CA VAL A 424 -16.82 34.43 20.72
C VAL A 424 -17.72 35.60 20.28
N SER A 425 -17.26 36.39 19.30
CA SER A 425 -18.01 37.56 18.81
C SER A 425 -19.37 37.19 18.21
N LYS A 426 -19.44 36.06 17.54
CA LYS A 426 -20.67 35.58 16.89
C LYS A 426 -20.60 34.08 16.66
N VAL A 427 -21.69 33.38 16.91
CA VAL A 427 -21.98 32.06 16.37
C VAL A 427 -22.98 32.28 15.23
N GLU A 428 -22.67 31.84 14.04
CA GLU A 428 -23.46 32.06 12.83
C GLU A 428 -23.79 30.73 12.18
N ARG A 429 -25.09 30.43 12.04
CA ARG A 429 -25.55 29.24 11.34
C ARG A 429 -25.66 29.52 9.86
N VAL A 430 -25.07 28.62 9.07
CA VAL A 430 -25.10 28.63 7.59
C VAL A 430 -25.82 27.36 7.15
N SER A 431 -27.08 27.46 6.81
CA SER A 431 -27.91 26.32 6.40
C SER A 431 -29.07 26.78 5.49
N GLY A 432 -29.51 25.90 4.63
CA GLY A 432 -30.77 25.97 3.91
C GLY A 432 -31.75 24.90 4.42
N ASP A 433 -32.88 24.76 3.77
CA ASP A 433 -33.88 23.73 4.09
C ASP A 433 -33.36 22.31 3.76
N ASP A 434 -32.47 22.20 2.79
CA ASP A 434 -31.82 20.97 2.39
C ASP A 434 -30.32 21.19 2.06
N ARG A 435 -29.65 20.10 1.60
CA ARG A 435 -28.23 20.13 1.22
C ARG A 435 -27.95 21.03 0.01
N PHE A 436 -28.89 21.18 -0.90
CA PHE A 436 -28.76 22.01 -2.09
C PHE A 436 -28.71 23.48 -1.69
N GLU A 437 -29.70 23.92 -0.93
CA GLU A 437 -29.73 25.29 -0.39
C GLU A 437 -28.57 25.55 0.58
N THR A 438 -28.22 24.59 1.44
CA THR A 438 -27.07 24.73 2.34
C THR A 438 -25.79 25.04 1.56
N SER A 439 -25.56 24.36 0.43
CA SER A 439 -24.39 24.64 -0.42
C SER A 439 -24.40 26.05 -1.02
N LEU A 440 -25.58 26.57 -1.36
CA LEU A 440 -25.76 27.94 -1.83
C LEU A 440 -25.53 28.98 -0.71
N GLU A 441 -26.03 28.71 0.48
CA GLU A 441 -25.79 29.60 1.64
C GLU A 441 -24.29 29.64 2.01
N ILE A 442 -23.58 28.51 1.93
CA ILE A 442 -22.12 28.47 2.08
C ILE A 442 -21.45 29.32 0.97
N ALA A 443 -21.88 29.15 -0.29
CA ALA A 443 -21.31 29.91 -1.40
C ALA A 443 -21.53 31.43 -1.25
N LYS A 444 -22.67 31.87 -0.70
CA LYS A 444 -22.95 33.29 -0.38
C LYS A 444 -22.04 33.84 0.73
N GLN A 445 -21.47 32.98 1.62
CA GLN A 445 -20.49 33.40 2.63
C GLN A 445 -19.10 33.63 2.05
N LEU A 446 -18.81 33.08 0.86
CA LEU A 446 -17.58 33.36 0.13
C LEU A 446 -17.64 34.78 -0.43
N LYS A 447 -16.48 35.41 -0.58
CA LYS A 447 -16.44 36.74 -1.23
C LYS A 447 -16.92 36.62 -2.69
N ASP A 448 -17.67 37.58 -3.16
CA ASP A 448 -18.25 37.62 -4.54
C ASP A 448 -17.21 37.56 -5.68
N THR A 449 -15.97 37.30 -5.38
CA THR A 449 -14.83 37.35 -6.31
C THR A 449 -14.45 36.01 -6.90
N PHE A 450 -15.16 34.90 -6.58
CA PHE A 450 -14.83 33.63 -7.22
C PHE A 450 -15.14 33.69 -8.74
N LYS A 451 -14.20 33.17 -9.51
CA LYS A 451 -14.31 33.08 -10.97
C LYS A 451 -14.79 31.71 -11.43
N THR A 452 -14.44 30.68 -10.67
CA THR A 452 -14.73 29.29 -10.95
C THR A 452 -15.65 28.71 -9.87
N ALA A 453 -16.54 27.81 -10.24
CA ALA A 453 -17.35 27.03 -9.31
C ALA A 453 -17.38 25.56 -9.73
N PHE A 454 -17.46 24.69 -8.73
CA PHE A 454 -17.57 23.24 -8.94
C PHE A 454 -18.99 22.80 -8.63
N VAL A 455 -19.55 21.96 -9.52
CA VAL A 455 -20.90 21.42 -9.37
C VAL A 455 -20.81 19.90 -9.15
N VAL A 456 -21.47 19.44 -8.10
CA VAL A 456 -21.52 18.01 -7.69
C VAL A 456 -22.96 17.58 -7.49
N GLY A 457 -23.25 16.30 -7.61
CA GLY A 457 -24.60 15.79 -7.34
C GLY A 457 -24.89 15.61 -5.85
N GLY A 458 -26.16 15.63 -5.49
CA GLY A 458 -26.64 15.46 -4.11
C GLY A 458 -26.27 14.12 -3.44
N ASN A 459 -25.96 13.11 -4.23
CA ASN A 459 -25.46 11.80 -3.77
C ASN A 459 -23.98 11.59 -4.15
N GLY A 460 -23.29 12.68 -4.53
CA GLY A 460 -21.88 12.69 -4.97
C GLY A 460 -20.91 13.07 -3.85
N GLU A 461 -21.07 12.53 -2.63
CA GLU A 461 -20.21 12.88 -1.50
C GLU A 461 -18.72 12.63 -1.79
N ALA A 462 -18.41 11.51 -2.45
CA ALA A 462 -17.02 11.19 -2.81
C ALA A 462 -16.49 12.10 -3.95
N ASP A 463 -17.36 12.53 -4.86
CA ASP A 463 -17.02 13.49 -5.92
C ASP A 463 -16.71 14.87 -5.32
N ALA A 464 -17.57 15.33 -4.40
CA ALA A 464 -17.36 16.56 -3.62
C ALA A 464 -16.06 16.49 -2.82
N MET A 465 -15.77 15.33 -2.20
CA MET A 465 -14.54 15.12 -1.46
C MET A 465 -13.31 15.21 -2.36
N SER A 466 -13.37 14.61 -3.54
CA SER A 466 -12.27 14.62 -4.50
C SER A 466 -11.86 16.05 -4.89
N ILE A 467 -12.83 16.97 -5.03
CA ILE A 467 -12.56 18.37 -5.42
C ILE A 467 -12.37 19.33 -4.25
N SER A 468 -12.72 18.95 -3.02
CA SER A 468 -12.82 19.85 -1.87
C SER A 468 -11.52 20.61 -1.57
N ALA A 469 -10.37 19.93 -1.62
CA ALA A 469 -9.08 20.57 -1.40
C ALA A 469 -8.75 21.59 -2.51
N ARG A 470 -9.07 21.28 -3.76
CA ARG A 470 -8.90 22.21 -4.88
C ARG A 470 -9.84 23.40 -4.79
N ALA A 471 -11.11 23.17 -4.51
CA ALA A 471 -12.10 24.21 -4.30
C ALA A 471 -11.68 25.16 -3.16
N ALA A 472 -11.21 24.59 -2.05
CA ALA A 472 -10.70 25.34 -0.91
C ALA A 472 -9.44 26.17 -1.26
N GLN A 473 -8.53 25.63 -2.07
CA GLN A 473 -7.32 26.33 -2.52
C GLN A 473 -7.65 27.58 -3.36
N PHE A 474 -8.73 27.52 -4.16
CA PHE A 474 -9.13 28.59 -5.08
C PHE A 474 -10.21 29.51 -4.51
N GLY A 475 -10.74 29.21 -3.34
CA GLY A 475 -11.90 29.91 -2.81
C GLY A 475 -13.13 29.76 -3.72
N ALA A 476 -13.18 28.67 -4.49
CA ALA A 476 -14.26 28.36 -5.42
C ALA A 476 -15.37 27.59 -4.70
N PRO A 477 -16.64 27.99 -4.81
CA PRO A 477 -17.73 27.26 -4.18
C PRO A 477 -17.91 25.87 -4.77
N ILE A 478 -18.38 24.96 -3.93
CA ILE A 478 -18.90 23.64 -4.32
C ILE A 478 -20.42 23.73 -4.23
N ILE A 479 -21.09 23.67 -5.36
CA ILE A 479 -22.55 23.70 -5.46
C ILE A 479 -23.08 22.28 -5.60
N VAL A 480 -23.94 21.91 -4.69
CA VAL A 480 -24.62 20.61 -4.72
C VAL A 480 -25.91 20.76 -5.52
N THR A 481 -26.14 19.90 -6.50
CA THR A 481 -27.35 19.96 -7.33
C THR A 481 -28.15 18.66 -7.24
N GLY A 482 -29.47 18.79 -7.41
CA GLY A 482 -30.39 17.67 -7.62
C GLY A 482 -30.46 17.27 -9.09
N ASN A 483 -31.63 16.75 -9.48
CA ASN A 483 -31.92 16.40 -10.87
C ASN A 483 -32.08 17.63 -11.77
N GLU A 484 -32.34 18.79 -11.19
CA GLU A 484 -32.51 20.08 -11.86
C GLU A 484 -31.62 21.11 -11.18
N LEU A 485 -31.18 22.12 -11.95
CA LEU A 485 -30.42 23.24 -11.41
C LEU A 485 -31.41 24.25 -10.80
N ASP A 486 -31.29 24.52 -9.51
CA ASP A 486 -32.10 25.53 -8.81
C ASP A 486 -31.87 26.92 -9.39
N ALA A 487 -32.94 27.74 -9.46
CA ALA A 487 -32.89 29.10 -10.02
C ALA A 487 -31.93 30.02 -9.24
N SER A 488 -31.76 29.80 -7.92
CA SER A 488 -30.79 30.55 -7.11
C SER A 488 -29.35 30.14 -7.44
N ALA A 489 -29.14 28.84 -7.70
CA ALA A 489 -27.86 28.32 -8.17
C ALA A 489 -27.54 28.89 -9.57
N GLU A 490 -28.50 28.86 -10.52
CA GLU A 490 -28.35 29.42 -11.85
C GLU A 490 -27.92 30.89 -11.78
N LYS A 491 -28.62 31.67 -10.96
CA LYS A 491 -28.30 33.10 -10.77
C LYS A 491 -26.91 33.34 -10.22
N LEU A 492 -26.49 32.53 -9.24
CA LEU A 492 -25.17 32.62 -8.58
C LEU A 492 -24.03 32.24 -9.54
N LEU A 493 -24.25 31.23 -10.37
CA LEU A 493 -23.25 30.63 -11.26
C LEU A 493 -23.11 31.33 -12.60
N LYS A 494 -24.11 32.16 -13.01
CA LYS A 494 -24.13 32.82 -14.32
C LYS A 494 -22.86 33.65 -14.56
N GLY A 495 -22.20 33.39 -15.68
CA GLY A 495 -20.99 34.08 -16.10
C GLY A 495 -19.72 33.67 -15.30
N LYS A 496 -19.76 32.54 -14.65
CA LYS A 496 -18.59 31.89 -13.99
C LYS A 496 -18.06 30.78 -14.88
N GLU A 497 -16.81 30.38 -14.65
CA GLU A 497 -16.25 29.13 -15.19
C GLU A 497 -16.77 27.97 -14.38
N LEU A 498 -17.45 27.04 -15.03
CA LEU A 498 -18.14 25.95 -14.34
C LEU A 498 -17.51 24.63 -14.68
N GLU A 499 -17.39 23.77 -13.66
CA GLU A 499 -16.86 22.44 -13.81
C GLU A 499 -17.70 21.44 -13.03
N ILE A 500 -18.06 20.35 -13.68
CA ILE A 500 -18.81 19.24 -13.06
C ILE A 500 -17.82 18.20 -12.53
N VAL A 501 -18.03 17.76 -11.30
CA VAL A 501 -17.30 16.63 -10.72
C VAL A 501 -18.29 15.51 -10.39
N GLY A 502 -18.17 14.40 -11.09
CA GLY A 502 -19.09 13.27 -11.03
C GLY A 502 -19.70 12.90 -12.38
N GLY A 503 -20.14 11.65 -12.50
CA GLY A 503 -20.79 11.12 -13.69
C GLY A 503 -22.22 11.61 -13.90
N GLU A 504 -22.84 11.22 -15.02
CA GLU A 504 -24.22 11.62 -15.36
C GLU A 504 -25.25 11.10 -14.34
N ASN A 505 -24.96 10.01 -13.64
CA ASN A 505 -25.79 9.52 -12.53
C ASN A 505 -25.71 10.42 -11.28
N SER A 506 -24.70 11.26 -11.16
CA SER A 506 -24.52 12.21 -10.06
C SER A 506 -25.04 13.60 -10.44
N VAL A 507 -24.63 14.09 -11.61
CA VAL A 507 -25.09 15.38 -12.20
C VAL A 507 -25.61 15.06 -13.59
N SER A 508 -26.93 15.18 -13.78
CA SER A 508 -27.61 14.77 -15.00
C SER A 508 -27.16 15.58 -16.24
N LYS A 509 -27.46 15.08 -17.42
CA LYS A 509 -27.17 15.77 -18.67
C LYS A 509 -27.99 17.06 -18.79
N GLU A 510 -29.22 17.08 -18.29
CA GLU A 510 -30.09 18.26 -18.27
C GLU A 510 -29.48 19.38 -17.43
N VAL A 511 -28.88 19.05 -16.30
CA VAL A 511 -28.15 20.02 -15.46
C VAL A 511 -26.89 20.49 -16.17
N GLU A 512 -26.14 19.62 -16.83
CA GLU A 512 -24.93 19.98 -17.59
C GLU A 512 -25.30 20.96 -18.73
N ASP A 513 -26.35 20.68 -19.50
CA ASP A 513 -26.79 21.54 -20.59
C ASP A 513 -27.17 22.95 -20.09
N LYS A 514 -27.83 23.01 -18.95
CA LYS A 514 -28.13 24.29 -18.27
C LYS A 514 -26.86 25.01 -17.82
N LEU A 515 -25.91 24.30 -17.26
CA LEU A 515 -24.63 24.88 -16.84
C LEU A 515 -23.86 25.42 -18.04
N VAL A 516 -23.88 24.75 -19.21
CA VAL A 516 -23.25 25.23 -20.44
C VAL A 516 -23.89 26.55 -20.91
N GLU A 517 -25.22 26.71 -20.80
CA GLU A 517 -25.92 27.93 -21.18
C GLU A 517 -25.48 29.17 -20.36
N ILE A 518 -25.10 28.95 -19.08
CA ILE A 518 -24.77 30.05 -18.15
C ILE A 518 -23.27 30.23 -17.91
N ASP A 519 -22.44 29.25 -18.33
CA ASP A 519 -20.98 29.30 -18.18
C ASP A 519 -20.36 30.48 -18.92
N LEU A 520 -19.28 31.03 -18.38
CA LEU A 520 -18.57 32.17 -18.94
C LEU A 520 -18.09 31.92 -20.38
N ASN A 521 -17.68 30.70 -20.69
CA ASN A 521 -17.10 30.30 -21.97
C ASN A 521 -18.05 29.45 -22.83
N ASN A 522 -19.29 29.23 -22.37
CA ASN A 522 -20.26 28.30 -22.94
C ASN A 522 -19.68 26.87 -23.08
N LYS A 523 -18.86 26.48 -22.13
CA LYS A 523 -18.17 25.18 -22.11
C LYS A 523 -17.94 24.72 -20.69
N VAL A 524 -18.60 23.65 -20.31
CA VAL A 524 -18.42 23.01 -19.01
C VAL A 524 -17.57 21.74 -19.19
N GLU A 525 -16.54 21.57 -18.38
CA GLU A 525 -15.78 20.36 -18.33
C GLU A 525 -16.34 19.44 -17.25
N ARG A 526 -16.42 18.15 -17.56
CA ARG A 526 -16.85 17.12 -16.62
C ARG A 526 -15.67 16.24 -16.21
N LEU A 527 -15.38 16.20 -14.93
CA LEU A 527 -14.43 15.27 -14.33
C LEU A 527 -15.21 14.08 -13.76
N ALA A 528 -15.21 12.98 -14.49
CA ALA A 528 -15.89 11.75 -14.12
C ALA A 528 -15.07 10.52 -14.48
N GLY A 529 -15.09 9.51 -13.61
CA GLY A 529 -14.58 8.17 -13.87
C GLY A 529 -15.70 7.13 -13.81
N GLU A 530 -15.36 5.87 -13.97
CA GLU A 530 -16.32 4.76 -13.86
C GLU A 530 -16.85 4.59 -12.43
N ASN A 531 -16.06 5.03 -11.45
CA ASN A 531 -16.39 5.00 -10.03
C ASN A 531 -15.74 6.18 -9.30
N ARG A 532 -15.99 6.31 -7.98
CA ARG A 532 -15.47 7.41 -7.15
C ARG A 532 -13.95 7.51 -7.11
N LYS A 533 -13.23 6.38 -7.18
CA LYS A 533 -11.76 6.36 -7.21
C LYS A 533 -11.23 6.90 -8.54
N ASP A 534 -11.90 6.57 -9.64
CA ASP A 534 -11.51 7.05 -10.98
C ASP A 534 -11.86 8.52 -11.16
N THR A 535 -12.98 9.01 -10.59
CA THR A 535 -13.28 10.45 -10.50
C THR A 535 -12.19 11.18 -9.70
N ASN A 536 -11.78 10.63 -8.55
CA ASN A 536 -10.68 11.16 -7.75
C ASN A 536 -9.37 11.21 -8.55
N ALA A 537 -9.04 10.15 -9.31
CA ALA A 537 -7.88 10.13 -10.19
C ALA A 537 -7.93 11.23 -11.27
N LYS A 538 -9.09 11.50 -11.87
CA LYS A 538 -9.26 12.59 -12.86
C LYS A 538 -8.98 13.97 -12.24
N VAL A 539 -9.49 14.22 -11.04
CA VAL A 539 -9.23 15.46 -10.30
C VAL A 539 -7.73 15.59 -9.99
N ILE A 540 -7.09 14.54 -9.49
CA ILE A 540 -5.65 14.55 -9.19
C ILE A 540 -4.85 14.80 -10.48
N ASN A 541 -5.20 14.13 -11.57
CA ASN A 541 -4.50 14.28 -12.84
C ASN A 541 -4.56 15.73 -13.37
N LYS A 542 -5.71 16.37 -13.25
CA LYS A 542 -5.92 17.73 -13.75
C LYS A 542 -5.19 18.78 -12.90
N TYR A 543 -5.23 18.66 -11.58
CA TYR A 543 -4.90 19.78 -10.71
C TYR A 543 -3.60 19.65 -9.91
N TYR A 544 -3.03 18.46 -9.78
CA TYR A 544 -1.94 18.24 -8.82
C TYR A 544 -0.63 17.77 -9.46
N ALA A 545 -0.34 18.28 -10.66
CA ALA A 545 0.97 18.01 -11.27
C ALA A 545 2.10 18.56 -10.41
N GLY A 546 3.03 17.68 -10.03
CA GLY A 546 4.21 18.05 -9.25
C GLY A 546 3.95 18.32 -7.77
N ALA A 547 2.84 17.83 -7.22
CA ALA A 547 2.57 17.93 -5.79
C ALA A 547 3.71 17.29 -4.97
N THR A 548 4.15 18.00 -3.91
CA THR A 548 5.23 17.57 -3.02
C THR A 548 4.73 16.85 -1.77
N LYS A 549 3.43 16.83 -1.56
CA LYS A 549 2.71 16.16 -0.48
C LYS A 549 1.43 15.55 -1.02
N ALA A 550 0.98 14.46 -0.41
CA ALA A 550 -0.34 13.90 -0.65
C ALA A 550 -0.98 13.46 0.66
N TYR A 551 -2.30 13.56 0.73
CA TYR A 551 -3.11 13.02 1.81
C TYR A 551 -3.85 11.79 1.31
N VAL A 552 -4.10 10.85 2.20
CA VAL A 552 -4.88 9.65 1.92
C VAL A 552 -6.00 9.57 2.94
N ALA A 553 -7.21 9.37 2.46
CA ALA A 553 -8.38 9.22 3.31
C ALA A 553 -9.31 8.14 2.76
N LYS A 554 -10.21 7.62 3.61
CA LYS A 554 -11.18 6.61 3.20
C LYS A 554 -12.07 7.10 2.07
N ASP A 555 -12.40 6.19 1.15
CA ASP A 555 -13.26 6.47 -0.03
C ASP A 555 -14.75 6.32 0.24
N GLY A 556 -15.14 5.85 1.43
CA GLY A 556 -16.54 5.61 1.77
C GLY A 556 -17.21 4.44 1.03
N TYR A 557 -16.44 3.61 0.33
CA TYR A 557 -16.98 2.44 -0.36
C TYR A 557 -17.30 1.32 0.64
N VAL A 558 -16.39 1.05 1.55
CA VAL A 558 -16.58 0.11 2.65
C VAL A 558 -17.05 0.89 3.87
N GLY A 559 -18.13 0.47 4.51
CA GLY A 559 -18.71 1.14 5.69
C GLY A 559 -19.53 2.40 5.39
N GLY A 560 -19.75 2.72 4.10
CA GLY A 560 -20.61 3.82 3.66
C GLY A 560 -19.98 5.21 3.73
N ASN A 561 -20.70 6.21 3.21
CA ASN A 561 -20.20 7.58 3.09
C ASN A 561 -19.86 8.25 4.43
N GLY A 562 -20.37 7.74 5.56
CA GLY A 562 -19.96 8.17 6.91
C GLY A 562 -18.46 8.06 7.19
N GLN A 563 -17.73 7.26 6.39
CA GLN A 563 -16.27 7.14 6.46
C GLN A 563 -15.52 8.31 5.80
N LEU A 564 -16.21 9.16 5.02
CA LEU A 564 -15.61 10.34 4.38
C LEU A 564 -15.37 11.51 5.35
N VAL A 565 -15.81 11.40 6.60
CA VAL A 565 -15.72 12.49 7.57
C VAL A 565 -14.29 12.88 7.91
N ASP A 566 -13.37 11.92 7.91
CA ASP A 566 -11.94 12.20 8.18
C ASP A 566 -11.34 13.04 7.03
N ALA A 567 -11.70 12.69 5.79
CA ALA A 567 -11.29 13.44 4.62
C ALA A 567 -11.87 14.87 4.59
N LEU A 568 -13.11 15.04 5.06
CA LEU A 568 -13.76 16.34 5.19
C LEU A 568 -12.91 17.31 6.01
N THR A 569 -12.46 16.89 7.20
CA THR A 569 -11.68 17.74 8.10
C THR A 569 -10.31 18.08 7.53
N ALA A 570 -9.75 17.19 6.68
CA ALA A 570 -8.46 17.37 6.04
C ALA A 570 -8.47 18.28 4.81
N ALA A 571 -9.62 18.60 4.21
CA ALA A 571 -9.68 19.36 2.97
C ALA A 571 -9.01 20.75 3.05
N PRO A 572 -9.20 21.57 4.11
CA PRO A 572 -8.50 22.85 4.24
C PRO A 572 -6.99 22.69 4.49
N LEU A 573 -6.58 21.63 5.16
CA LEU A 573 -5.16 21.29 5.37
C LEU A 573 -4.50 20.91 4.05
N ALA A 574 -5.15 20.06 3.26
CA ALA A 574 -4.68 19.66 1.95
C ALA A 574 -4.60 20.86 0.98
N ALA A 575 -5.59 21.75 1.02
CA ALA A 575 -5.60 22.99 0.26
C ALA A 575 -4.40 23.90 0.60
N SER A 576 -4.10 24.10 1.88
CA SER A 576 -2.96 24.91 2.34
C SER A 576 -1.62 24.36 1.89
N SER A 577 -1.52 23.03 1.76
CA SER A 577 -0.34 22.32 1.29
C SER A 577 -0.28 22.18 -0.24
N LYS A 578 -1.31 22.65 -0.98
CA LYS A 578 -1.49 22.44 -2.42
C LYS A 578 -1.39 20.95 -2.80
N ALA A 579 -1.93 20.10 -1.95
CA ALA A 579 -1.82 18.66 -2.04
C ALA A 579 -3.17 18.01 -2.36
N PRO A 580 -3.22 16.90 -3.11
CA PRO A 580 -4.43 16.14 -3.31
C PRO A 580 -4.80 15.32 -2.06
N ILE A 581 -6.07 14.90 -2.03
CA ILE A 581 -6.54 13.82 -1.17
C ILE A 581 -6.80 12.60 -2.06
N VAL A 582 -6.06 11.53 -1.88
CA VAL A 582 -6.26 10.23 -2.54
C VAL A 582 -7.33 9.48 -1.73
N LEU A 583 -8.45 9.18 -2.36
CA LEU A 583 -9.57 8.48 -1.72
C LEU A 583 -9.43 6.97 -1.94
N THR A 584 -9.06 6.25 -0.90
CA THR A 584 -8.96 4.78 -0.93
C THR A 584 -9.12 4.20 0.46
N THR A 585 -9.63 2.96 0.55
CA THR A 585 -9.73 2.23 1.82
C THR A 585 -8.90 0.97 1.77
N GLU A 586 -9.13 0.08 0.82
CA GLU A 586 -8.47 -1.23 0.73
C GLU A 586 -7.40 -1.26 -0.35
N GLU A 587 -7.69 -0.72 -1.53
CA GLU A 587 -6.82 -0.74 -2.69
C GLU A 587 -7.04 0.47 -3.59
N LEU A 588 -6.06 0.80 -4.41
CA LEU A 588 -6.18 1.79 -5.46
C LEU A 588 -6.91 1.23 -6.68
N SER A 589 -7.64 2.08 -7.41
CA SER A 589 -8.02 1.73 -8.77
C SER A 589 -6.81 1.87 -9.70
N LYS A 590 -6.88 1.22 -10.87
CA LYS A 590 -5.83 1.34 -11.88
C LYS A 590 -5.58 2.80 -12.27
N SER A 591 -6.63 3.59 -12.44
CA SER A 591 -6.52 5.03 -12.73
C SER A 591 -5.84 5.80 -11.61
N GLN A 592 -6.07 5.42 -10.35
CA GLN A 592 -5.37 6.02 -9.21
C GLN A 592 -3.89 5.63 -9.19
N GLU A 593 -3.54 4.37 -9.46
CA GLU A 593 -2.14 3.96 -9.54
C GLU A 593 -1.38 4.77 -10.59
N GLU A 594 -1.94 4.89 -11.80
CA GLU A 594 -1.34 5.65 -12.90
C GLU A 594 -1.16 7.13 -12.56
N VAL A 595 -2.14 7.76 -11.93
CA VAL A 595 -2.07 9.18 -11.60
C VAL A 595 -1.16 9.47 -10.41
N VAL A 596 -1.11 8.59 -9.41
CA VAL A 596 -0.15 8.69 -8.29
C VAL A 596 1.28 8.64 -8.83
N GLU A 597 1.57 7.67 -9.69
CA GLU A 597 2.87 7.54 -10.35
C GLU A 597 3.24 8.78 -11.17
N LEU A 598 2.30 9.30 -11.97
CA LEU A 598 2.54 10.41 -12.88
C LEU A 598 2.61 11.77 -12.18
N ARG A 599 1.71 12.05 -11.23
CA ARG A 599 1.49 13.39 -10.65
C ARG A 599 2.16 13.58 -9.29
N LEU A 600 2.31 12.50 -8.52
CA LEU A 600 2.84 12.55 -7.16
C LEU A 600 4.30 12.09 -7.04
N LYS A 601 4.98 11.86 -8.15
CA LYS A 601 6.40 11.46 -8.18
C LYS A 601 7.35 12.38 -7.40
N ASN A 602 6.97 13.64 -7.22
CA ASN A 602 7.75 14.62 -6.45
C ASN A 602 7.34 14.68 -4.97
N ALA A 603 6.34 13.90 -4.54
CA ALA A 603 5.90 13.93 -3.16
C ALA A 603 6.99 13.38 -2.22
N THR A 604 7.26 14.12 -1.16
CA THR A 604 8.19 13.75 -0.09
C THR A 604 7.48 13.43 1.21
N LYS A 605 6.18 13.68 1.27
CA LYS A 605 5.33 13.40 2.43
C LYS A 605 3.99 12.82 2.01
N LEU A 606 3.65 11.66 2.57
CA LEU A 606 2.34 11.02 2.46
C LEU A 606 1.70 11.03 3.84
N VAL A 607 0.50 11.56 3.95
CA VAL A 607 -0.20 11.70 5.24
C VAL A 607 -1.51 10.94 5.18
N GLN A 608 -1.61 9.89 5.95
CA GLN A 608 -2.86 9.17 6.17
C GLN A 608 -3.74 9.95 7.15
N ILE A 609 -5.01 10.14 6.81
CA ILE A 609 -6.01 10.77 7.67
C ILE A 609 -6.98 9.71 8.18
N GLY A 610 -7.06 9.59 9.49
CA GLY A 610 -7.87 8.58 10.16
C GLY A 610 -7.29 7.16 10.07
N GLU A 611 -7.91 6.24 10.79
CA GLU A 611 -7.55 4.84 10.81
C GLU A 611 -8.39 4.01 9.85
N GLY A 612 -7.99 2.73 9.63
CA GLY A 612 -8.76 1.77 8.84
C GLY A 612 -8.60 1.90 7.33
N ILE A 613 -7.55 2.60 6.87
CA ILE A 613 -7.03 2.46 5.51
C ILE A 613 -6.09 1.26 5.52
N SER A 614 -6.20 0.38 4.54
CA SER A 614 -5.38 -0.82 4.52
C SER A 614 -3.89 -0.47 4.37
N LYS A 615 -3.05 -1.20 5.07
CA LYS A 615 -1.60 -1.06 4.96
C LYS A 615 -1.14 -1.25 3.51
N ASN A 616 -1.76 -2.21 2.80
CA ASN A 616 -1.46 -2.48 1.40
C ASN A 616 -1.75 -1.25 0.49
N ALA A 617 -2.85 -0.52 0.73
CA ALA A 617 -3.15 0.69 -0.03
C ALA A 617 -2.10 1.78 0.21
N ILE A 618 -1.68 2.00 1.46
CA ILE A 618 -0.64 2.98 1.81
C ILE A 618 0.71 2.58 1.19
N GLU A 619 1.10 1.31 1.33
CA GLU A 619 2.33 0.77 0.73
C GLU A 619 2.32 0.88 -0.79
N LYS A 620 1.17 0.64 -1.43
CA LYS A 620 1.02 0.78 -2.89
C LYS A 620 1.16 2.23 -3.35
N ILE A 621 0.58 3.20 -2.64
CA ILE A 621 0.78 4.62 -2.92
C ILE A 621 2.25 4.99 -2.74
N ALA A 622 2.86 4.57 -1.64
CA ALA A 622 4.27 4.83 -1.36
C ALA A 622 5.19 4.19 -2.42
N GLU A 623 4.90 2.94 -2.83
CA GLU A 623 5.58 2.28 -3.95
C GLU A 623 5.50 3.12 -5.22
N LYS A 624 4.31 3.54 -5.62
CA LYS A 624 4.08 4.32 -6.84
C LYS A 624 4.77 5.69 -6.80
N ILE A 625 4.78 6.36 -5.66
CA ILE A 625 5.52 7.62 -5.49
C ILE A 625 7.03 7.35 -5.54
N ASN A 626 7.51 6.28 -4.91
CA ASN A 626 8.92 5.92 -4.83
C ASN A 626 9.45 5.22 -6.10
N LEU A 627 8.62 4.97 -7.12
CA LEU A 627 9.09 4.42 -8.39
C LEU A 627 10.17 5.30 -9.05
N PHE A 628 10.19 6.59 -8.68
CA PHE A 628 11.15 7.59 -9.17
C PHE A 628 12.17 7.99 -8.09
N LYS A 629 12.19 7.31 -6.94
CA LYS A 629 13.11 7.60 -5.83
C LYS A 629 13.88 6.37 -5.40
#